data_62189021dabae38c1be181dd96bed3cd
#
_entry.id   62189021dabae38c1be181dd96bed3cd
#
_cell.length_a   1.000
_cell.length_b   1.000
_cell.length_c   1.000
_cell.angle_alpha   90.00
_cell.angle_beta   90.00
_cell.angle_gamma   90.00
#
_symmetry.space_group_name_H-M   'P 1'
#
loop_
_entity.id
_entity.type
_entity.pdbx_description
1 polymer ?
#
loop_
_entity_poly.entity_id
_entity_poly.type
_entity_poly.pdbx_seq_one_letter_code
_entity_poly.pdbx_strand_id
1 'polypeptide(L)'
;MNEVLLCKYGEIVLKGANRAYFEDMLCKELRKRAKKCGNFDISRAQSTVYIEPLDDFCDMDAMLCEAQKVFGIVAIARAYVCEKSLEAISEAARELIAPEIRNYRTFKVEAKRSDKRFPLDSMDLSREIGGVLLSVNPRVKVDVRNPEIIVKVEVRERAAYIYAGHHKGAGGMPVGTNGKGLLLLSGGIDSPVAGYMMAKRGVKIEAVHFESFPYTSERALQKVLDLAKIVSDYSGDIYVHIISLTHIQEELVKHCDEDYFTLLLRRYMVAISNKVAEKYGCGARITGESVGQVASQTMQAIGVTDAVAEIPVFRPCIGMDKEEIVQISRKIGTFETSILPYEDCCTVFTPKHPKTKPELDKVIAEENKLPFDELVEEALATMKTERVHID
;
A
#
# COMPACT_ATOMS: atom_id res chain seq x y z
N MET A 1 32.91 5.36 8.97
CA MET A 1 31.90 6.46 8.94
C MET A 1 30.53 5.85 9.10
N ASN A 2 29.64 6.47 9.87
CA ASN A 2 28.31 5.90 10.12
C ASN A 2 27.38 6.22 8.98
N GLU A 3 26.60 5.23 8.55
CA GLU A 3 25.51 5.42 7.58
C GLU A 3 24.20 5.69 8.30
N VAL A 4 23.26 6.36 7.62
CA VAL A 4 21.91 6.62 8.11
C VAL A 4 20.92 6.60 6.95
N LEU A 5 19.69 6.12 7.17
CA LEU A 5 18.61 6.33 6.21
C LEU A 5 17.86 7.62 6.55
N LEU A 6 17.79 8.52 5.59
CA LEU A 6 17.03 9.77 5.69
C LEU A 6 15.69 9.60 4.97
N CYS A 7 14.62 9.36 5.70
CA CYS A 7 13.28 9.16 5.15
C CYS A 7 12.53 10.50 5.09
N LYS A 8 12.22 10.98 3.89
CA LYS A 8 11.51 12.25 3.67
C LYS A 8 10.01 12.02 3.66
N TYR A 9 9.27 12.90 4.34
CA TYR A 9 7.81 12.86 4.35
C TYR A 9 7.21 13.27 3.02
N GLY A 10 6.02 12.69 2.74
CA GLY A 10 5.12 13.15 1.69
C GLY A 10 4.05 14.11 2.23
N GLU A 11 2.80 13.73 2.06
CA GLU A 11 1.62 14.51 2.43
C GLU A 11 1.50 14.81 3.93
N ILE A 12 2.25 14.11 4.78
CA ILE A 12 2.26 14.33 6.25
C ILE A 12 2.59 15.78 6.58
N VAL A 13 3.44 16.45 5.80
CA VAL A 13 3.81 17.86 6.02
C VAL A 13 2.62 18.82 5.93
N LEU A 14 1.54 18.42 5.25
CA LEU A 14 0.33 19.22 5.03
C LEU A 14 -0.70 19.08 6.17
N LYS A 15 -0.43 18.28 7.20
CA LYS A 15 -1.41 17.94 8.26
C LYS A 15 -1.55 18.98 9.37
N GLY A 16 -0.86 20.12 9.28
CA GLY A 16 -0.99 21.22 10.24
C GLY A 16 -0.82 20.76 11.71
N ALA A 17 -1.76 21.11 12.57
CA ALA A 17 -1.73 20.77 14.00
C ALA A 17 -1.74 19.25 14.28
N ASN A 18 -2.28 18.44 13.40
CA ASN A 18 -2.35 16.97 13.56
C ASN A 18 -1.06 16.26 13.13
N ARG A 19 -0.08 16.98 12.61
CA ARG A 19 1.14 16.42 12.03
C ARG A 19 1.87 15.46 12.98
N ALA A 20 1.98 15.83 14.28
CA ALA A 20 2.65 15.02 15.28
C ALA A 20 2.07 13.59 15.37
N TYR A 21 0.74 13.46 15.33
CA TYR A 21 0.07 12.16 15.34
C TYR A 21 0.48 11.27 14.15
N PHE A 22 0.51 11.84 12.93
CA PHE A 22 0.92 11.09 11.73
C PHE A 22 2.39 10.69 11.77
N GLU A 23 3.24 11.58 12.27
CA GLU A 23 4.66 11.29 12.45
C GLU A 23 4.89 10.18 13.49
N ASP A 24 4.13 10.17 14.59
CA ASP A 24 4.22 9.12 15.61
C ASP A 24 3.80 7.77 15.06
N MET A 25 2.71 7.71 14.28
CA MET A 25 2.27 6.49 13.61
C MET A 25 3.32 5.97 12.62
N LEU A 26 3.93 6.87 11.84
CA LEU A 26 5.01 6.52 10.92
C LEU A 26 6.23 5.93 11.65
N CYS A 27 6.70 6.61 12.71
CA CYS A 27 7.84 6.14 13.50
C CYS A 27 7.54 4.81 14.22
N LYS A 28 6.30 4.61 14.67
CA LYS A 28 5.87 3.35 15.28
C LYS A 28 5.97 2.18 14.30
N GLU A 29 5.50 2.39 13.06
CA GLU A 29 5.58 1.35 12.03
C GLU A 29 7.04 1.06 11.64
N LEU A 30 7.87 2.09 11.47
CA LEU A 30 9.29 1.90 11.20
C LEU A 30 10.01 1.14 12.32
N ARG A 31 9.72 1.43 13.60
CA ARG A 31 10.29 0.68 14.73
C ARG A 31 9.86 -0.78 14.75
N LYS A 32 8.62 -1.08 14.34
CA LYS A 32 8.15 -2.47 14.21
C LYS A 32 8.99 -3.22 13.16
N ARG A 33 9.21 -2.61 12.00
CA ARG A 33 9.96 -3.21 10.89
C ARG A 33 11.45 -3.31 11.16
N ALA A 34 12.03 -2.30 11.80
CA ALA A 34 13.45 -2.29 12.15
C ALA A 34 13.88 -3.49 12.98
N LYS A 35 13.00 -4.04 13.84
CA LYS A 35 13.29 -5.23 14.65
C LYS A 35 13.68 -6.46 13.84
N LYS A 36 13.28 -6.53 12.58
CA LYS A 36 13.65 -7.62 11.65
C LYS A 36 15.04 -7.43 11.03
N CYS A 37 15.53 -6.19 11.02
CA CYS A 37 16.74 -5.80 10.31
C CYS A 37 17.92 -5.53 11.26
N GLY A 38 17.69 -5.43 12.57
CA GLY A 38 18.70 -5.11 13.57
C GLY A 38 18.23 -4.11 14.61
N ASN A 39 19.21 -3.55 15.33
CA ASN A 39 18.99 -2.59 16.40
C ASN A 39 19.19 -1.16 15.89
N PHE A 40 18.11 -0.45 15.59
CA PHE A 40 18.13 0.90 15.02
C PHE A 40 17.53 1.93 15.97
N ASP A 41 18.14 3.11 16.06
CA ASP A 41 17.47 4.30 16.59
C ASP A 41 16.64 4.97 15.51
N ILE A 42 15.39 5.30 15.84
CA ILE A 42 14.47 5.98 14.93
C ILE A 42 14.02 7.28 15.56
N SER A 43 14.61 8.34 15.05
CA SER A 43 14.36 9.72 15.50
C SER A 43 13.77 10.58 14.38
N ARG A 44 13.26 11.76 14.71
CA ARG A 44 12.69 12.67 13.70
C ARG A 44 13.10 14.11 13.96
N ALA A 45 13.41 14.82 12.89
CA ALA A 45 13.66 16.26 12.91
C ALA A 45 13.40 16.86 11.52
N GLN A 46 12.89 18.10 11.48
CA GLN A 46 12.78 18.89 10.24
C GLN A 46 12.17 18.15 9.04
N SER A 47 11.01 17.48 9.23
CA SER A 47 10.30 16.69 8.20
C SER A 47 11.08 15.49 7.65
N THR A 48 11.96 14.93 8.44
CA THR A 48 12.77 13.76 8.09
C THR A 48 12.74 12.80 9.26
N VAL A 49 12.57 11.49 8.99
CA VAL A 49 12.90 10.44 9.94
C VAL A 49 14.32 9.98 9.65
N TYR A 50 15.09 9.82 10.71
CA TYR A 50 16.44 9.27 10.73
C TYR A 50 16.36 7.85 11.24
N ILE A 51 16.96 6.91 10.52
CA ILE A 51 17.09 5.52 10.95
C ILE A 51 18.58 5.25 11.05
N GLU A 52 19.10 5.21 12.27
CA GLU A 52 20.52 5.12 12.59
C GLU A 52 20.82 3.73 13.15
N PRO A 53 21.80 2.97 12.59
CA PRO A 53 22.21 1.70 13.17
C PRO A 53 22.92 1.95 14.50
N LEU A 54 22.60 1.14 15.51
CA LEU A 54 23.21 1.23 16.84
C LEU A 54 24.39 0.27 17.03
N ASP A 55 24.53 -0.71 16.13
CA ASP A 55 25.61 -1.69 16.15
C ASP A 55 25.94 -2.19 14.73
N ASP A 56 27.02 -2.94 14.59
CA ASP A 56 27.53 -3.46 13.30
C ASP A 56 26.72 -4.66 12.75
N PHE A 57 25.75 -5.16 13.50
CA PHE A 57 24.87 -6.26 13.07
C PHE A 57 23.63 -5.79 12.35
N CYS A 58 23.44 -4.48 12.23
CA CYS A 58 22.31 -3.88 11.53
C CYS A 58 22.40 -4.09 10.01
N ASP A 59 21.37 -4.68 9.41
CA ASP A 59 21.27 -4.82 7.95
C ASP A 59 20.59 -3.57 7.35
N MET A 60 21.43 -2.67 6.82
CA MET A 60 20.99 -1.41 6.20
C MET A 60 20.22 -1.63 4.90
N ASP A 61 20.53 -2.67 4.13
CA ASP A 61 19.85 -2.98 2.86
C ASP A 61 18.46 -3.55 3.14
N ALA A 62 18.33 -4.47 4.10
CA ALA A 62 17.04 -4.96 4.55
C ALA A 62 16.19 -3.83 5.13
N MET A 63 16.76 -2.94 5.95
CA MET A 63 16.04 -1.80 6.52
C MET A 63 15.58 -0.81 5.45
N LEU A 64 16.38 -0.57 4.41
CA LEU A 64 15.98 0.24 3.26
C LEU A 64 14.78 -0.37 2.54
N CYS A 65 14.81 -1.68 2.25
CA CYS A 65 13.70 -2.40 1.63
C CYS A 65 12.43 -2.33 2.47
N GLU A 66 12.53 -2.50 3.78
CA GLU A 66 11.39 -2.38 4.69
C GLU A 66 10.84 -0.96 4.76
N ALA A 67 11.71 0.06 4.81
CA ALA A 67 11.28 1.46 4.81
C ALA A 67 10.57 1.88 3.51
N GLN A 68 10.93 1.28 2.36
CA GLN A 68 10.26 1.54 1.08
C GLN A 68 8.80 1.07 1.05
N LYS A 69 8.39 0.13 1.90
CA LYS A 69 7.03 -0.36 2.04
C LYS A 69 6.16 0.51 2.95
N VAL A 70 6.77 1.39 3.76
CA VAL A 70 6.05 2.19 4.76
C VAL A 70 5.37 3.40 4.12
N PHE A 71 4.05 3.46 4.25
CA PHE A 71 3.27 4.60 3.78
C PHE A 71 3.55 5.87 4.59
N GLY A 72 3.66 7.00 3.88
CA GLY A 72 4.05 8.30 4.44
C GLY A 72 5.42 8.77 4.01
N ILE A 73 6.29 7.86 3.55
CA ILE A 73 7.65 8.15 3.06
C ILE A 73 7.63 8.26 1.53
N VAL A 74 8.11 9.37 0.99
CA VAL A 74 8.19 9.59 -0.47
C VAL A 74 9.56 9.32 -1.04
N ALA A 75 10.62 9.54 -0.25
CA ALA A 75 11.99 9.31 -0.66
C ALA A 75 12.85 8.88 0.53
N ILE A 76 13.79 7.99 0.28
CA ILE A 76 14.74 7.47 1.26
C ILE A 76 16.15 7.66 0.68
N ALA A 77 17.00 8.38 1.37
CA ALA A 77 18.41 8.49 1.02
C ALA A 77 19.26 7.69 2.02
N ARG A 78 20.17 6.88 1.50
CA ARG A 78 21.25 6.29 2.29
C ARG A 78 22.37 7.32 2.35
N ALA A 79 22.60 7.91 3.48
CA ALA A 79 23.49 9.02 3.67
C ALA A 79 24.65 8.66 4.59
N TYR A 80 25.81 9.22 4.31
CA TYR A 80 26.97 9.14 5.18
C TYR A 80 26.97 10.33 6.13
N VAL A 81 27.23 10.05 7.41
CA VAL A 81 27.26 11.05 8.47
C VAL A 81 28.71 11.50 8.64
N CYS A 82 28.94 12.80 8.61
CA CYS A 82 30.26 13.40 8.82
C CYS A 82 30.20 14.61 9.75
N GLU A 83 31.34 15.02 10.26
CA GLU A 83 31.47 16.24 11.04
C GLU A 83 31.11 17.47 10.20
N LYS A 84 30.70 18.54 10.86
CA LYS A 84 30.34 19.82 10.21
C LYS A 84 31.60 20.65 9.89
N SER A 85 32.50 20.07 9.09
CA SER A 85 33.65 20.76 8.55
C SER A 85 33.76 20.51 7.04
N LEU A 86 34.34 21.43 6.30
CA LEU A 86 34.54 21.27 4.86
C LEU A 86 35.46 20.09 4.57
N GLU A 87 36.46 19.89 5.43
CA GLU A 87 37.45 18.82 5.34
C GLU A 87 36.77 17.45 5.43
N ALA A 88 35.94 17.20 6.47
CA ALA A 88 35.23 15.93 6.66
C ALA A 88 34.20 15.66 5.57
N ILE A 89 33.47 16.69 5.09
CA ILE A 89 32.54 16.55 3.98
C ILE A 89 33.27 16.23 2.67
N SER A 90 34.45 16.86 2.43
CA SER A 90 35.27 16.64 1.25
C SER A 90 35.89 15.24 1.24
N GLU A 91 36.32 14.74 2.40
CA GLU A 91 36.82 13.37 2.57
C GLU A 91 35.73 12.34 2.28
N ALA A 92 34.52 12.50 2.87
CA ALA A 92 33.35 11.66 2.58
C ALA A 92 32.97 11.71 1.08
N ALA A 93 33.07 12.88 0.44
CA ALA A 93 32.82 13.01 -0.99
C ALA A 93 33.82 12.20 -1.81
N ARG A 94 35.12 12.23 -1.47
CA ARG A 94 36.17 11.49 -2.19
C ARG A 94 36.06 9.98 -1.99
N GLU A 95 35.88 9.54 -0.74
CA GLU A 95 36.00 8.13 -0.40
C GLU A 95 34.71 7.36 -0.63
N LEU A 96 33.56 7.98 -0.40
CA LEU A 96 32.26 7.31 -0.37
C LEU A 96 31.39 7.67 -1.59
N ILE A 97 31.27 8.96 -1.93
CA ILE A 97 30.40 9.41 -3.03
C ILE A 97 31.04 9.25 -4.40
N ALA A 98 32.36 9.51 -4.51
CA ALA A 98 33.03 9.42 -5.81
C ALA A 98 32.95 8.02 -6.44
N PRO A 99 33.09 6.90 -5.70
CA PRO A 99 32.84 5.56 -6.23
C PRO A 99 31.39 5.34 -6.70
N GLU A 100 30.39 5.88 -6.00
CA GLU A 100 28.98 5.74 -6.36
C GLU A 100 28.64 6.42 -7.68
N ILE A 101 29.20 7.64 -7.92
CA ILE A 101 28.86 8.43 -9.10
C ILE A 101 29.70 8.10 -10.35
N ARG A 102 30.75 7.31 -10.25
CA ARG A 102 31.69 7.02 -11.36
C ARG A 102 31.05 6.39 -12.60
N ASN A 103 29.90 5.74 -12.44
CA ASN A 103 29.17 5.07 -13.53
C ASN A 103 28.17 6.01 -14.25
N TYR A 104 28.00 7.24 -13.76
CA TYR A 104 27.15 8.25 -14.37
C TYR A 104 28.00 9.17 -15.28
N ARG A 105 27.37 9.74 -16.30
CA ARG A 105 28.04 10.69 -17.20
C ARG A 105 28.07 12.10 -16.63
N THR A 106 26.97 12.46 -15.96
CA THR A 106 26.82 13.83 -15.43
C THR A 106 26.27 13.79 -13.99
N PHE A 107 26.68 14.76 -13.20
CA PHE A 107 26.20 14.97 -11.85
C PHE A 107 26.03 16.46 -11.53
N LYS A 108 25.31 16.72 -10.46
CA LYS A 108 25.17 18.02 -9.81
C LYS A 108 25.32 17.86 -8.31
N VAL A 109 25.92 18.84 -7.65
CA VAL A 109 25.89 18.93 -6.19
C VAL A 109 24.84 19.95 -5.77
N GLU A 110 23.97 19.55 -4.85
CA GLU A 110 22.99 20.41 -4.20
C GLU A 110 23.25 20.42 -2.68
N ALA A 111 23.75 21.53 -2.16
CA ALA A 111 23.94 21.70 -0.74
C ALA A 111 22.76 22.44 -0.10
N LYS A 112 22.39 22.03 1.11
CA LYS A 112 21.42 22.71 1.96
C LYS A 112 22.02 22.91 3.33
N ARG A 113 22.08 24.19 3.79
CA ARG A 113 22.58 24.56 5.10
C ARG A 113 21.43 25.01 6.00
N SER A 114 21.08 24.19 6.97
CA SER A 114 20.12 24.54 8.03
C SER A 114 20.82 25.17 9.24
N ASP A 115 22.07 24.77 9.54
CA ASP A 115 22.90 25.42 10.55
C ASP A 115 23.64 26.61 9.97
N LYS A 116 23.19 27.82 10.30
CA LYS A 116 23.77 29.08 9.81
C LYS A 116 25.18 29.37 10.36
N ARG A 117 25.65 28.62 11.37
CA ARG A 117 27.00 28.76 11.94
C ARG A 117 28.06 28.11 11.05
N PHE A 118 27.68 27.26 10.12
CA PHE A 118 28.62 26.68 9.15
C PHE A 118 29.17 27.78 8.25
N PRO A 119 30.51 27.85 8.01
CA PRO A 119 31.16 29.01 7.39
C PRO A 119 30.76 29.26 5.91
N LEU A 120 30.54 28.21 5.14
CA LEU A 120 30.17 28.31 3.73
C LEU A 120 28.64 28.43 3.55
N ASP A 121 28.22 29.18 2.56
CA ASP A 121 26.82 29.14 2.14
C ASP A 121 26.53 27.88 1.28
N SER A 122 25.27 27.68 0.89
CA SER A 122 24.88 26.49 0.14
C SER A 122 25.47 26.47 -1.28
N MET A 123 25.68 27.63 -1.91
CA MET A 123 26.26 27.71 -3.26
C MET A 123 27.75 27.42 -3.24
N ASP A 124 28.47 28.00 -2.31
CA ASP A 124 29.88 27.78 -2.13
C ASP A 124 30.19 26.33 -1.75
N LEU A 125 29.43 25.76 -0.80
CA LEU A 125 29.56 24.36 -0.42
C LEU A 125 29.28 23.41 -1.63
N SER A 126 28.29 23.74 -2.46
CA SER A 126 28.02 22.95 -3.69
C SER A 126 29.16 23.01 -4.67
N ARG A 127 29.81 24.19 -4.81
CA ARG A 127 30.95 24.40 -5.70
C ARG A 127 32.18 23.66 -5.21
N GLU A 128 32.52 23.78 -3.93
CA GLU A 128 33.67 23.12 -3.33
C GLU A 128 33.57 21.58 -3.46
N ILE A 129 32.45 21.00 -3.04
CA ILE A 129 32.24 19.54 -3.15
C ILE A 129 32.17 19.09 -4.62
N GLY A 130 31.60 19.90 -5.51
CA GLY A 130 31.63 19.64 -6.96
C GLY A 130 33.07 19.57 -7.51
N GLY A 131 33.92 20.49 -7.08
CA GLY A 131 35.37 20.50 -7.42
C GLY A 131 36.09 19.26 -6.90
N VAL A 132 35.82 18.87 -5.65
CA VAL A 132 36.39 17.66 -5.05
C VAL A 132 36.00 16.42 -5.87
N LEU A 133 34.72 16.23 -6.20
CA LEU A 133 34.24 15.08 -6.97
C LEU A 133 34.81 15.04 -8.40
N LEU A 134 34.97 16.19 -9.07
CA LEU A 134 35.61 16.28 -10.38
C LEU A 134 37.10 15.91 -10.34
N SER A 135 37.79 16.29 -9.27
CA SER A 135 39.24 16.03 -9.16
C SER A 135 39.56 14.51 -9.08
N VAL A 136 38.61 13.69 -8.54
CA VAL A 136 38.80 12.24 -8.41
C VAL A 136 38.02 11.42 -9.46
N ASN A 137 37.10 12.05 -10.20
CA ASN A 137 36.32 11.43 -11.26
C ASN A 137 36.45 12.20 -12.60
N PRO A 138 37.57 12.15 -13.29
CA PRO A 138 37.81 12.95 -14.47
C PRO A 138 36.92 12.62 -15.67
N ARG A 139 36.21 11.49 -15.64
CA ARG A 139 35.26 11.07 -16.71
C ARG A 139 33.85 11.59 -16.51
N VAL A 140 33.50 12.03 -15.30
CA VAL A 140 32.16 12.54 -14.96
C VAL A 140 32.16 14.06 -15.16
N LYS A 141 31.08 14.61 -15.71
CA LYS A 141 30.92 16.04 -15.97
C LYS A 141 29.86 16.66 -15.08
N VAL A 142 29.97 17.94 -14.79
CA VAL A 142 28.90 18.68 -14.10
C VAL A 142 27.83 19.10 -15.12
N ASP A 143 26.57 18.76 -14.84
CA ASP A 143 25.41 19.30 -15.55
C ASP A 143 24.41 19.82 -14.51
N VAL A 144 24.27 21.15 -14.44
CA VAL A 144 23.36 21.78 -13.45
C VAL A 144 21.92 21.78 -13.89
N ARG A 145 21.62 21.51 -15.18
CA ARG A 145 20.25 21.54 -15.72
C ARG A 145 19.61 20.14 -15.75
N ASN A 146 20.30 19.16 -16.31
CA ASN A 146 19.83 17.81 -16.53
C ASN A 146 20.84 16.75 -16.05
N PRO A 147 21.20 16.73 -14.75
CA PRO A 147 22.15 15.75 -14.23
C PRO A 147 21.54 14.35 -14.22
N GLU A 148 22.35 13.34 -14.54
CA GLU A 148 21.94 11.93 -14.36
C GLU A 148 21.86 11.55 -12.88
N ILE A 149 22.69 12.16 -12.02
CA ILE A 149 22.64 11.95 -10.58
C ILE A 149 22.86 13.26 -9.81
N ILE A 150 22.15 13.42 -8.70
CA ILE A 150 22.30 14.56 -7.79
C ILE A 150 22.96 14.07 -6.50
N VAL A 151 24.11 14.64 -6.20
CA VAL A 151 24.78 14.52 -4.91
C VAL A 151 24.24 15.59 -3.98
N LYS A 152 23.76 15.18 -2.82
CA LYS A 152 23.23 16.13 -1.82
C LYS A 152 24.14 16.22 -0.62
N VAL A 153 24.34 17.45 -0.14
CA VAL A 153 25.03 17.76 1.11
C VAL A 153 24.09 18.54 2.01
N GLU A 154 23.72 17.97 3.15
CA GLU A 154 22.82 18.63 4.10
C GLU A 154 23.57 18.90 5.40
N VAL A 155 23.92 20.17 5.66
CA VAL A 155 24.50 20.61 6.93
C VAL A 155 23.36 20.96 7.89
N ARG A 156 23.18 20.12 8.90
CA ARG A 156 22.11 20.25 9.90
C ARG A 156 22.69 20.55 11.28
N GLU A 157 21.84 20.69 12.31
CA GLU A 157 22.31 21.04 13.65
C GLU A 157 23.26 19.99 14.25
N ARG A 158 22.98 18.70 14.10
CA ARG A 158 23.76 17.61 14.71
C ARG A 158 25.00 17.25 13.89
N ALA A 159 24.87 17.11 12.59
CA ALA A 159 25.91 16.60 11.71
C ALA A 159 25.76 17.14 10.26
N ALA A 160 26.71 16.84 9.41
CA ALA A 160 26.57 16.94 7.98
C ALA A 160 26.26 15.54 7.39
N TYR A 161 25.46 15.54 6.34
CA TYR A 161 25.02 14.35 5.63
C TYR A 161 25.32 14.49 4.15
N ILE A 162 25.98 13.47 3.57
CA ILE A 162 26.26 13.45 2.14
C ILE A 162 25.74 12.15 1.53
N TYR A 163 25.10 12.25 0.36
CA TYR A 163 24.53 11.09 -0.34
C TYR A 163 24.34 11.35 -1.83
N ALA A 164 24.30 10.29 -2.64
CA ALA A 164 24.04 10.36 -4.07
C ALA A 164 22.68 9.71 -4.39
N GLY A 165 21.79 10.47 -5.05
CA GLY A 165 20.46 9.98 -5.39
C GLY A 165 19.54 9.73 -4.20
N HIS A 166 18.45 8.99 -4.45
CA HIS A 166 17.51 8.51 -3.43
C HIS A 166 16.64 7.40 -3.98
N HIS A 167 16.13 6.55 -3.10
CA HIS A 167 15.17 5.51 -3.41
C HIS A 167 13.74 6.03 -3.24
N LYS A 168 12.84 5.60 -4.13
CA LYS A 168 11.43 5.97 -4.06
C LYS A 168 10.74 5.21 -2.91
N GLY A 169 10.06 5.93 -2.02
CA GLY A 169 9.22 5.35 -0.99
C GLY A 169 7.79 5.08 -1.47
N ALA A 170 6.97 4.46 -0.63
CA ALA A 170 5.58 4.11 -0.94
C ALA A 170 4.65 5.34 -1.10
N GLY A 171 5.00 6.47 -0.49
CA GLY A 171 4.14 7.67 -0.45
C GLY A 171 2.90 7.44 0.43
N GLY A 172 1.87 8.26 0.24
CA GLY A 172 0.59 8.12 0.96
C GLY A 172 0.64 8.56 2.42
N MET A 173 -0.16 7.89 3.26
CA MET A 173 -0.36 8.21 4.68
C MET A 173 -0.15 6.98 5.56
N PRO A 174 0.35 7.10 6.79
CA PRO A 174 0.53 5.96 7.70
C PRO A 174 -0.79 5.23 7.94
N VAL A 175 -0.75 3.90 7.91
CA VAL A 175 -1.92 3.04 8.10
C VAL A 175 -2.55 3.27 9.48
N GLY A 176 -3.88 3.28 9.54
CA GLY A 176 -4.65 3.52 10.76
C GLY A 176 -4.94 4.98 11.05
N THR A 177 -4.42 5.92 10.24
CA THR A 177 -4.68 7.36 10.43
C THR A 177 -6.02 7.83 9.85
N ASN A 178 -6.68 7.02 9.01
CA ASN A 178 -7.95 7.34 8.35
C ASN A 178 -9.00 6.24 8.58
N GLY A 179 -9.11 5.76 9.82
CA GLY A 179 -10.13 4.77 10.19
C GLY A 179 -9.86 3.36 9.67
N LYS A 180 -10.91 2.53 9.65
CA LYS A 180 -10.90 1.14 9.23
C LYS A 180 -11.90 0.93 8.10
N GLY A 181 -11.53 0.09 7.11
CA GLY A 181 -12.39 -0.31 5.99
C GLY A 181 -12.43 -1.81 5.82
N LEU A 182 -13.59 -2.34 5.44
CA LEU A 182 -13.84 -3.75 5.17
C LEU A 182 -13.60 -4.03 3.67
N LEU A 183 -12.54 -4.74 3.36
CA LEU A 183 -12.20 -5.17 2.00
C LEU A 183 -12.95 -6.46 1.66
N LEU A 184 -13.73 -6.45 0.57
CA LEU A 184 -14.25 -7.66 -0.04
C LEU A 184 -13.10 -8.31 -0.83
N LEU A 185 -12.43 -9.27 -0.20
CA LEU A 185 -11.23 -9.89 -0.73
C LEU A 185 -11.58 -11.19 -1.49
N SER A 186 -11.18 -11.24 -2.75
CA SER A 186 -11.31 -12.41 -3.62
C SER A 186 -9.94 -12.92 -4.07
N GLY A 187 -9.90 -14.08 -4.73
CA GLY A 187 -8.69 -14.63 -5.36
C GLY A 187 -8.26 -13.91 -6.65
N GLY A 188 -9.00 -12.88 -7.10
CA GLY A 188 -8.72 -12.13 -8.31
C GLY A 188 -7.62 -11.07 -8.12
N ILE A 189 -7.28 -10.38 -9.24
CA ILE A 189 -6.23 -9.36 -9.28
C ILE A 189 -6.67 -8.05 -8.60
N ASP A 190 -7.95 -7.69 -8.70
CA ASP A 190 -8.43 -6.33 -8.45
C ASP A 190 -8.60 -6.03 -6.95
N SER A 191 -9.11 -6.98 -6.17
CA SER A 191 -9.40 -6.74 -4.75
C SER A 191 -8.15 -6.55 -3.89
N PRO A 192 -7.02 -7.30 -4.07
CA PRO A 192 -5.78 -7.00 -3.36
C PRO A 192 -5.21 -5.61 -3.70
N VAL A 193 -5.33 -5.20 -4.97
CA VAL A 193 -4.92 -3.85 -5.43
C VAL A 193 -5.76 -2.78 -4.74
N ALA A 194 -7.08 -2.96 -4.67
CA ALA A 194 -7.98 -2.03 -3.97
C ALA A 194 -7.62 -1.92 -2.48
N GLY A 195 -7.34 -3.03 -1.82
CA GLY A 195 -6.86 -3.06 -0.43
C GLY A 195 -5.58 -2.26 -0.23
N TYR A 196 -4.57 -2.51 -1.07
CA TYR A 196 -3.31 -1.74 -1.06
C TYR A 196 -3.54 -0.24 -1.28
N MET A 197 -4.37 0.14 -2.25
CA MET A 197 -4.64 1.55 -2.56
C MET A 197 -5.31 2.27 -1.39
N MET A 198 -6.22 1.62 -0.68
CA MET A 198 -6.86 2.20 0.50
C MET A 198 -5.94 2.21 1.72
N ALA A 199 -5.13 1.16 1.92
CA ALA A 199 -4.08 1.16 2.95
C ALA A 199 -3.10 2.32 2.74
N LYS A 200 -2.71 2.59 1.49
CA LYS A 200 -1.87 3.74 1.12
C LYS A 200 -2.51 5.09 1.48
N ARG A 201 -3.83 5.17 1.61
CA ARG A 201 -4.55 6.37 2.10
C ARG A 201 -4.71 6.40 3.63
N GLY A 202 -4.03 5.50 4.34
CA GLY A 202 -4.04 5.44 5.80
C GLY A 202 -5.21 4.65 6.39
N VAL A 203 -5.98 3.93 5.57
CA VAL A 203 -7.08 3.08 6.04
C VAL A 203 -6.50 1.76 6.57
N LYS A 204 -6.90 1.37 7.79
CA LYS A 204 -6.62 0.03 8.30
C LYS A 204 -7.55 -0.97 7.62
N ILE A 205 -7.00 -2.05 7.09
CA ILE A 205 -7.75 -3.06 6.35
C ILE A 205 -8.22 -4.16 7.31
N GLU A 206 -9.52 -4.40 7.28
CA GLU A 206 -10.21 -5.61 7.70
C GLU A 206 -10.71 -6.28 6.43
N ALA A 207 -10.81 -7.60 6.32
CA ALA A 207 -11.24 -8.26 5.10
C ALA A 207 -12.36 -9.26 5.35
N VAL A 208 -13.29 -9.38 4.39
CA VAL A 208 -14.25 -10.47 4.30
C VAL A 208 -14.01 -11.23 3.01
N HIS A 209 -13.94 -12.54 3.11
CA HIS A 209 -13.91 -13.47 1.98
C HIS A 209 -15.15 -14.36 2.01
N PHE A 210 -15.74 -14.57 0.84
CA PHE A 210 -16.88 -15.44 0.67
C PHE A 210 -16.44 -16.75 -0.01
N GLU A 211 -16.75 -17.87 0.60
CA GLU A 211 -16.45 -19.20 0.06
C GLU A 211 -17.73 -19.97 -0.30
N SER A 212 -17.59 -20.95 -1.16
CA SER A 212 -18.69 -21.82 -1.61
C SER A 212 -18.29 -23.31 -1.54
N PHE A 213 -17.77 -23.74 -0.38
CA PHE A 213 -17.44 -25.15 -0.20
C PHE A 213 -18.73 -26.00 -0.22
N PRO A 214 -18.79 -27.18 -0.91
CA PRO A 214 -17.68 -27.88 -1.57
C PRO A 214 -17.43 -27.49 -3.06
N TYR A 215 -18.15 -26.50 -3.59
CA TYR A 215 -18.00 -26.08 -4.99
C TYR A 215 -16.69 -25.36 -5.25
N THR A 216 -16.15 -24.64 -4.28
CA THR A 216 -14.78 -24.09 -4.31
C THR A 216 -13.85 -24.95 -3.47
N SER A 217 -12.57 -25.00 -3.86
CA SER A 217 -11.57 -25.84 -3.19
C SER A 217 -10.91 -25.12 -2.00
N GLU A 218 -10.33 -25.90 -1.08
CA GLU A 218 -9.46 -25.35 -0.02
C GLU A 218 -8.28 -24.56 -0.58
N ARG A 219 -7.80 -24.91 -1.77
CA ARG A 219 -6.73 -24.16 -2.46
C ARG A 219 -7.18 -22.77 -2.91
N ALA A 220 -8.48 -22.58 -3.19
CA ALA A 220 -9.04 -21.27 -3.49
C ALA A 220 -8.98 -20.36 -2.24
N LEU A 221 -9.36 -20.89 -1.08
CA LEU A 221 -9.25 -20.18 0.19
C LEU A 221 -7.77 -19.86 0.52
N GLN A 222 -6.86 -20.84 0.38
CA GLN A 222 -5.42 -20.63 0.62
C GLN A 222 -4.87 -19.50 -0.27
N LYS A 223 -5.23 -19.46 -1.55
CA LYS A 223 -4.87 -18.38 -2.47
C LYS A 223 -5.27 -17.01 -1.94
N VAL A 224 -6.47 -16.89 -1.39
CA VAL A 224 -6.97 -15.62 -0.81
C VAL A 224 -6.18 -15.22 0.44
N LEU A 225 -5.86 -16.17 1.30
CA LEU A 225 -5.02 -15.93 2.48
C LEU A 225 -3.59 -15.52 2.11
N ASP A 226 -3.02 -16.15 1.07
CA ASP A 226 -1.71 -15.76 0.53
C ASP A 226 -1.73 -14.33 -0.04
N LEU A 227 -2.79 -13.95 -0.75
CA LEU A 227 -2.99 -12.56 -1.20
C LEU A 227 -3.13 -11.58 -0.04
N ALA A 228 -3.90 -11.94 0.99
CA ALA A 228 -4.01 -11.16 2.20
C ALA A 228 -2.64 -10.98 2.88
N LYS A 229 -1.81 -12.04 2.90
CA LYS A 229 -0.45 -12.01 3.46
C LYS A 229 0.43 -11.03 2.71
N ILE A 230 0.42 -11.03 1.38
CA ILE A 230 1.19 -10.09 0.57
C ILE A 230 0.73 -8.64 0.82
N VAL A 231 -0.59 -8.39 0.88
CA VAL A 231 -1.12 -7.05 1.17
C VAL A 231 -0.77 -6.61 2.59
N SER A 232 -0.74 -7.54 3.56
CA SER A 232 -0.38 -7.25 4.95
C SER A 232 1.05 -6.74 5.12
N ASP A 233 1.94 -7.02 4.16
CA ASP A 233 3.30 -6.45 4.14
C ASP A 233 3.30 -4.92 4.00
N TYR A 234 2.24 -4.34 3.48
CA TYR A 234 2.06 -2.89 3.36
C TYR A 234 1.09 -2.32 4.39
N SER A 235 0.00 -3.04 4.69
CA SER A 235 -1.11 -2.56 5.52
C SER A 235 -1.00 -2.93 7.00
N GLY A 236 -0.02 -3.76 7.37
CA GLY A 236 0.00 -4.43 8.66
C GLY A 236 -1.02 -5.56 8.74
N ASP A 237 -1.25 -6.09 9.95
CA ASP A 237 -2.11 -7.25 10.17
C ASP A 237 -3.51 -7.07 9.59
N ILE A 238 -3.98 -8.09 8.86
CA ILE A 238 -5.34 -8.17 8.30
C ILE A 238 -6.08 -9.32 8.99
N TYR A 239 -7.29 -9.07 9.48
CA TYR A 239 -8.21 -10.12 9.90
C TYR A 239 -9.13 -10.44 8.74
N VAL A 240 -9.11 -11.70 8.29
CA VAL A 240 -9.92 -12.20 7.19
C VAL A 240 -11.10 -12.97 7.76
N HIS A 241 -12.30 -12.46 7.56
CA HIS A 241 -13.57 -13.10 7.95
C HIS A 241 -14.06 -13.96 6.78
N ILE A 242 -14.09 -15.27 6.98
CA ILE A 242 -14.47 -16.26 5.96
C ILE A 242 -15.90 -16.67 6.21
N ILE A 243 -16.79 -16.50 5.22
CA ILE A 243 -18.22 -16.73 5.32
C ILE A 243 -18.67 -17.59 4.15
N SER A 244 -19.45 -18.63 4.44
CA SER A 244 -20.02 -19.53 3.41
C SER A 244 -21.24 -18.89 2.74
N LEU A 245 -21.26 -18.93 1.40
CA LEU A 245 -22.41 -18.55 0.58
C LEU A 245 -23.14 -19.75 -0.02
N THR A 246 -22.70 -20.97 0.26
CA THR A 246 -23.21 -22.19 -0.39
C THR A 246 -24.72 -22.30 -0.31
N HIS A 247 -25.29 -22.15 0.88
CA HIS A 247 -26.73 -22.27 1.07
C HIS A 247 -27.51 -21.17 0.33
N ILE A 248 -27.03 -19.92 0.38
CA ILE A 248 -27.62 -18.81 -0.38
C ILE A 248 -27.60 -19.11 -1.89
N GLN A 249 -26.48 -19.60 -2.42
CA GLN A 249 -26.36 -19.92 -3.84
C GLN A 249 -27.31 -21.03 -4.26
N GLU A 250 -27.44 -22.07 -3.44
CA GLU A 250 -28.38 -23.17 -3.70
C GLU A 250 -29.83 -22.71 -3.71
N GLU A 251 -30.21 -21.83 -2.76
CA GLU A 251 -31.56 -21.27 -2.71
C GLU A 251 -31.84 -20.32 -3.89
N LEU A 252 -30.86 -19.50 -4.29
CA LEU A 252 -30.96 -18.64 -5.48
C LEU A 252 -31.18 -19.49 -6.75
N VAL A 253 -30.44 -20.58 -6.94
CA VAL A 253 -30.59 -21.47 -8.09
C VAL A 253 -31.95 -22.14 -8.14
N LYS A 254 -32.53 -22.52 -6.97
CA LYS A 254 -33.83 -23.19 -6.87
C LYS A 254 -35.02 -22.27 -7.13
N HIS A 255 -34.95 -21.02 -6.72
CA HIS A 255 -36.13 -20.17 -6.57
C HIS A 255 -36.13 -18.89 -7.43
N CYS A 256 -34.94 -18.44 -7.89
CA CYS A 256 -34.80 -17.19 -8.63
C CYS A 256 -34.46 -17.43 -10.10
N ASP A 257 -34.76 -16.45 -10.94
CA ASP A 257 -34.39 -16.47 -12.36
C ASP A 257 -32.84 -16.43 -12.50
N GLU A 258 -32.30 -17.35 -13.30
CA GLU A 258 -30.86 -17.49 -13.55
C GLU A 258 -30.20 -16.18 -13.98
N ASP A 259 -30.87 -15.39 -14.81
CA ASP A 259 -30.35 -14.11 -15.31
C ASP A 259 -30.03 -13.10 -14.19
N TYR A 260 -30.69 -13.19 -13.03
CA TYR A 260 -30.48 -12.32 -11.86
C TYR A 260 -29.51 -12.88 -10.82
N PHE A 261 -29.11 -14.14 -10.96
CA PHE A 261 -28.31 -14.85 -9.95
C PHE A 261 -27.12 -14.03 -9.43
N THR A 262 -26.25 -13.53 -10.34
CA THR A 262 -25.04 -12.78 -9.93
C THR A 262 -25.39 -11.48 -9.18
N LEU A 263 -26.45 -10.79 -9.59
CA LEU A 263 -26.90 -9.54 -8.92
C LEU A 263 -27.42 -9.82 -7.52
N LEU A 264 -28.25 -10.83 -7.37
CA LEU A 264 -28.81 -11.24 -6.08
C LEU A 264 -27.70 -11.71 -5.13
N LEU A 265 -26.80 -12.58 -5.59
CA LEU A 265 -25.65 -13.04 -4.81
C LEU A 265 -24.82 -11.85 -4.30
N ARG A 266 -24.55 -10.87 -5.15
CA ARG A 266 -23.80 -9.66 -4.75
C ARG A 266 -24.56 -8.83 -3.73
N ARG A 267 -25.88 -8.74 -3.79
CA ARG A 267 -26.71 -8.05 -2.79
C ARG A 267 -26.63 -8.75 -1.43
N TYR A 268 -26.65 -10.09 -1.39
CA TYR A 268 -26.38 -10.86 -0.17
C TYR A 268 -24.97 -10.58 0.37
N MET A 269 -23.95 -10.59 -0.48
CA MET A 269 -22.57 -10.26 -0.06
C MET A 269 -22.48 -8.84 0.55
N VAL A 270 -23.21 -7.88 -0.02
CA VAL A 270 -23.28 -6.52 0.51
C VAL A 270 -24.00 -6.47 1.85
N ALA A 271 -25.15 -7.13 2.01
CA ALA A 271 -25.91 -7.18 3.25
C ALA A 271 -25.11 -7.84 4.38
N ILE A 272 -24.49 -8.99 4.11
CA ILE A 272 -23.60 -9.68 5.06
C ILE A 272 -22.44 -8.76 5.45
N SER A 273 -21.82 -8.08 4.48
CA SER A 273 -20.71 -7.18 4.77
C SER A 273 -21.11 -5.91 5.54
N ASN A 274 -22.38 -5.44 5.50
CA ASN A 274 -22.87 -4.39 6.41
C ASN A 274 -22.75 -4.85 7.87
N LYS A 275 -23.23 -6.05 8.18
CA LYS A 275 -23.19 -6.65 9.54
C LYS A 275 -21.75 -6.87 10.02
N VAL A 276 -20.87 -7.39 9.15
CA VAL A 276 -19.44 -7.55 9.45
C VAL A 276 -18.80 -6.20 9.72
N ALA A 277 -19.07 -5.20 8.89
CA ALA A 277 -18.50 -3.85 9.05
C ALA A 277 -18.95 -3.21 10.38
N GLU A 278 -20.22 -3.32 10.74
CA GLU A 278 -20.75 -2.86 12.02
C GLU A 278 -20.04 -3.54 13.19
N LYS A 279 -19.99 -4.88 13.19
CA LYS A 279 -19.36 -5.69 14.25
C LYS A 279 -17.89 -5.33 14.50
N TYR A 280 -17.15 -5.02 13.45
CA TYR A 280 -15.70 -4.72 13.55
C TYR A 280 -15.36 -3.23 13.44
N GLY A 281 -16.35 -2.35 13.41
CA GLY A 281 -16.18 -0.90 13.40
C GLY A 281 -15.52 -0.38 12.13
N CYS A 282 -15.89 -0.92 10.96
CA CYS A 282 -15.43 -0.46 9.67
C CYS A 282 -16.34 0.66 9.15
N GLY A 283 -15.78 1.83 8.84
CA GLY A 283 -16.54 3.00 8.38
C GLY A 283 -16.84 3.01 6.88
N ALA A 284 -16.27 2.07 6.12
CA ALA A 284 -16.51 1.93 4.68
C ALA A 284 -16.28 0.48 4.22
N ARG A 285 -16.90 0.12 3.11
CA ARG A 285 -16.61 -1.09 2.33
C ARG A 285 -15.63 -0.75 1.21
N ILE A 286 -14.74 -1.68 0.89
CA ILE A 286 -13.73 -1.53 -0.18
C ILE A 286 -13.94 -2.67 -1.16
N THR A 287 -14.08 -2.35 -2.46
CA THR A 287 -14.20 -3.34 -3.52
C THR A 287 -13.20 -3.06 -4.65
N GLY A 288 -12.84 -4.12 -5.39
CA GLY A 288 -11.95 -4.03 -6.56
C GLY A 288 -12.68 -3.78 -7.87
N GLU A 289 -13.93 -3.30 -7.84
CA GLU A 289 -14.75 -3.10 -9.04
C GLU A 289 -14.16 -2.05 -9.98
N SER A 290 -14.26 -2.34 -11.30
CA SER A 290 -13.97 -1.41 -12.39
C SER A 290 -15.14 -1.38 -13.36
N VAL A 291 -15.61 -0.18 -13.75
CA VAL A 291 -16.79 -0.04 -14.63
C VAL A 291 -16.55 -0.71 -15.97
N GLY A 292 -17.52 -1.57 -16.36
CA GLY A 292 -17.49 -2.23 -17.66
C GLY A 292 -16.55 -3.40 -17.80
N GLN A 293 -15.85 -3.81 -16.74
CA GLN A 293 -14.91 -4.95 -16.81
C GLN A 293 -15.64 -6.29 -16.96
N VAL A 294 -16.77 -6.47 -16.28
CA VAL A 294 -17.64 -7.65 -16.38
C VAL A 294 -19.12 -7.25 -16.34
N ALA A 295 -20.01 -8.18 -16.71
CA ALA A 295 -21.45 -7.94 -16.82
C ALA A 295 -22.10 -7.36 -15.54
N SER A 296 -21.62 -7.78 -14.37
CA SER A 296 -22.08 -7.28 -13.05
C SER A 296 -21.48 -5.94 -12.61
N GLN A 297 -20.64 -5.32 -13.45
CA GLN A 297 -19.95 -4.04 -13.15
C GLN A 297 -20.37 -2.94 -14.12
N THR A 298 -21.56 -3.01 -14.70
CA THR A 298 -22.19 -1.88 -15.37
C THR A 298 -22.69 -0.85 -14.34
N MET A 299 -22.89 0.39 -14.74
CA MET A 299 -23.41 1.43 -13.82
C MET A 299 -24.73 1.03 -13.18
N GLN A 300 -25.65 0.41 -13.98
CA GLN A 300 -26.93 -0.07 -13.47
C GLN A 300 -26.78 -1.23 -12.50
N ALA A 301 -25.91 -2.21 -12.80
CA ALA A 301 -25.67 -3.34 -11.94
C ALA A 301 -25.02 -2.91 -10.60
N ILE A 302 -24.06 -1.99 -10.64
CA ILE A 302 -23.47 -1.39 -9.44
C ILE A 302 -24.54 -0.64 -8.64
N GLY A 303 -25.40 0.16 -9.27
CA GLY A 303 -26.47 0.90 -8.60
C GLY A 303 -27.45 -0.02 -7.86
N VAL A 304 -27.84 -1.14 -8.48
CA VAL A 304 -28.71 -2.15 -7.87
C VAL A 304 -28.04 -2.84 -6.68
N THR A 305 -26.74 -3.13 -6.79
CA THR A 305 -25.96 -3.73 -5.69
C THR A 305 -25.78 -2.72 -4.55
N ASP A 306 -25.55 -1.45 -4.85
CA ASP A 306 -25.37 -0.38 -3.85
C ASP A 306 -26.65 -0.04 -3.10
N ALA A 307 -27.83 -0.32 -3.68
CA ALA A 307 -29.10 -0.03 -3.04
C ALA A 307 -29.31 -0.76 -1.69
N VAL A 308 -28.52 -1.81 -1.40
CA VAL A 308 -28.53 -2.53 -0.11
C VAL A 308 -27.34 -2.14 0.77
N ALA A 309 -26.50 -1.19 0.34
CA ALA A 309 -25.32 -0.74 1.11
C ALA A 309 -25.73 0.29 2.18
N GLU A 310 -25.34 0.04 3.44
CA GLU A 310 -25.61 0.93 4.58
C GLU A 310 -24.41 1.82 4.93
N ILE A 311 -23.22 1.53 4.39
CA ILE A 311 -22.00 2.29 4.59
C ILE A 311 -21.39 2.69 3.23
N PRO A 312 -20.57 3.75 3.16
CA PRO A 312 -19.89 4.16 1.93
C PRO A 312 -19.12 3.01 1.27
N VAL A 313 -19.19 2.92 -0.06
CA VAL A 313 -18.44 1.94 -0.86
C VAL A 313 -17.30 2.65 -1.58
N PHE A 314 -16.06 2.32 -1.21
CA PHE A 314 -14.86 2.82 -1.86
C PHE A 314 -14.43 1.86 -2.96
N ARG A 315 -14.28 2.38 -4.17
CA ARG A 315 -13.88 1.66 -5.39
C ARG A 315 -12.62 2.26 -5.97
N PRO A 316 -11.43 1.99 -5.39
CA PRO A 316 -10.19 2.63 -5.87
C PRO A 316 -9.89 2.34 -7.34
N CYS A 317 -10.35 1.20 -7.87
CA CYS A 317 -10.11 0.76 -9.24
C CYS A 317 -11.21 1.17 -10.24
N ILE A 318 -12.23 1.93 -9.83
CA ILE A 318 -13.46 2.12 -10.61
C ILE A 318 -13.26 2.67 -12.02
N GLY A 319 -12.29 3.56 -12.22
CA GLY A 319 -11.96 4.17 -13.51
C GLY A 319 -10.66 3.66 -14.13
N MET A 320 -10.09 2.60 -13.59
CA MET A 320 -8.83 2.03 -14.09
C MET A 320 -9.10 0.94 -15.12
N ASP A 321 -8.28 0.87 -16.17
CA ASP A 321 -8.29 -0.27 -17.06
C ASP A 321 -7.56 -1.48 -16.46
N LYS A 322 -7.68 -2.64 -17.12
CA LYS A 322 -7.10 -3.87 -16.59
C LYS A 322 -5.58 -3.83 -16.52
N GLU A 323 -4.91 -3.16 -17.46
CA GLU A 323 -3.46 -3.07 -17.49
C GLU A 323 -2.92 -2.19 -16.34
N GLU A 324 -3.58 -1.07 -16.04
CA GLU A 324 -3.22 -0.23 -14.90
C GLU A 324 -3.30 -0.99 -13.57
N ILE A 325 -4.35 -1.81 -13.40
CA ILE A 325 -4.52 -2.65 -12.20
C ILE A 325 -3.42 -3.73 -12.14
N VAL A 326 -3.12 -4.38 -13.27
CA VAL A 326 -2.06 -5.40 -13.38
C VAL A 326 -0.69 -4.81 -13.04
N GLN A 327 -0.37 -3.61 -13.49
CA GLN A 327 0.89 -2.93 -13.15
C GLN A 327 1.04 -2.72 -11.64
N ILE A 328 -0.04 -2.32 -10.95
CA ILE A 328 -0.03 -2.18 -9.50
C ILE A 328 0.11 -3.56 -8.85
N SER A 329 -0.63 -4.57 -9.32
CA SER A 329 -0.59 -5.94 -8.80
C SER A 329 0.82 -6.54 -8.90
N ARG A 330 1.52 -6.35 -10.04
CA ARG A 330 2.93 -6.74 -10.20
C ARG A 330 3.85 -6.01 -9.24
N LYS A 331 3.65 -4.70 -9.09
CA LYS A 331 4.45 -3.85 -8.19
C LYS A 331 4.35 -4.29 -6.74
N ILE A 332 3.17 -4.70 -6.28
CA ILE A 332 2.95 -5.12 -4.88
C ILE A 332 3.15 -6.63 -4.67
N GLY A 333 3.46 -7.38 -5.73
CA GLY A 333 3.76 -8.81 -5.67
C GLY A 333 2.54 -9.74 -5.62
N THR A 334 1.31 -9.24 -5.86
CA THR A 334 0.09 -10.06 -5.80
C THR A 334 -0.24 -10.76 -7.12
N PHE A 335 0.35 -10.35 -8.25
CA PHE A 335 -0.03 -10.81 -9.57
C PHE A 335 0.10 -12.32 -9.74
N GLU A 336 1.26 -12.89 -9.43
CA GLU A 336 1.55 -14.31 -9.66
C GLU A 336 0.63 -15.23 -8.84
N THR A 337 0.29 -14.83 -7.62
CA THR A 337 -0.70 -15.54 -6.79
C THR A 337 -2.11 -15.38 -7.36
N SER A 338 -2.48 -14.17 -7.81
CA SER A 338 -3.82 -13.88 -8.33
C SER A 338 -4.19 -14.68 -9.59
N ILE A 339 -3.23 -15.03 -10.44
CA ILE A 339 -3.46 -15.77 -11.68
C ILE A 339 -3.48 -17.31 -11.49
N LEU A 340 -3.28 -17.82 -10.29
CA LEU A 340 -3.42 -19.25 -10.02
C LEU A 340 -4.83 -19.73 -10.37
N PRO A 341 -4.99 -20.94 -10.98
CA PRO A 341 -6.23 -21.41 -11.55
C PRO A 341 -7.21 -21.99 -10.52
N TYR A 342 -7.51 -21.21 -9.47
CA TYR A 342 -8.50 -21.57 -8.46
C TYR A 342 -9.67 -20.59 -8.52
N GLU A 343 -10.88 -21.13 -8.66
CA GLU A 343 -12.09 -20.36 -8.90
C GLU A 343 -12.62 -19.69 -7.63
N ASP A 344 -13.18 -18.47 -7.80
CA ASP A 344 -13.88 -17.75 -6.76
C ASP A 344 -15.36 -18.17 -6.66
N CYS A 345 -16.02 -17.91 -5.53
CA CYS A 345 -17.42 -18.23 -5.27
C CYS A 345 -18.38 -17.68 -6.35
N CYS A 346 -18.09 -16.52 -6.94
CA CYS A 346 -18.94 -15.87 -7.93
C CYS A 346 -18.96 -16.57 -9.30
N THR A 347 -18.04 -17.51 -9.58
CA THR A 347 -17.94 -18.21 -10.86
C THR A 347 -18.62 -19.58 -10.85
N VAL A 348 -19.01 -20.07 -9.68
CA VAL A 348 -19.57 -21.43 -9.51
C VAL A 348 -20.89 -21.62 -10.26
N PHE A 349 -21.79 -20.63 -10.20
CA PHE A 349 -23.11 -20.68 -10.85
C PHE A 349 -23.28 -19.47 -11.78
N THR A 350 -22.43 -19.39 -12.79
CA THR A 350 -22.46 -18.24 -13.71
C THR A 350 -23.65 -18.36 -14.67
N PRO A 351 -24.54 -17.33 -14.74
CA PRO A 351 -25.66 -17.32 -15.66
C PRO A 351 -25.22 -17.25 -17.12
N LYS A 352 -25.96 -17.89 -18.03
CA LYS A 352 -25.70 -17.84 -19.48
C LYS A 352 -25.94 -16.43 -20.06
N HIS A 353 -26.94 -15.73 -19.53
CA HIS A 353 -27.38 -14.42 -20.02
C HIS A 353 -27.53 -13.41 -18.84
N PRO A 354 -26.43 -12.96 -18.20
CA PRO A 354 -26.51 -12.08 -17.07
C PRO A 354 -27.15 -10.73 -17.43
N LYS A 355 -28.02 -10.20 -16.57
CA LYS A 355 -28.65 -8.88 -16.76
C LYS A 355 -27.62 -7.77 -16.61
N THR A 356 -27.27 -7.10 -17.70
CA THR A 356 -26.33 -5.98 -17.73
C THR A 356 -27.00 -4.61 -17.50
N LYS A 357 -28.33 -4.53 -17.67
CA LYS A 357 -29.14 -3.34 -17.42
C LYS A 357 -30.33 -3.68 -16.49
N PRO A 358 -30.06 -4.08 -15.24
CA PRO A 358 -31.11 -4.45 -14.32
C PRO A 358 -31.92 -3.23 -13.86
N GLU A 359 -33.24 -3.44 -13.65
CA GLU A 359 -34.13 -2.52 -12.98
C GLU A 359 -34.24 -2.94 -11.51
N LEU A 360 -34.09 -1.99 -10.56
CA LEU A 360 -34.06 -2.28 -9.13
C LEU A 360 -35.31 -3.02 -8.64
N ASP A 361 -36.50 -2.56 -9.09
CA ASP A 361 -37.78 -3.16 -8.67
C ASP A 361 -37.90 -4.63 -9.08
N LYS A 362 -37.37 -5.00 -10.27
CA LYS A 362 -37.35 -6.39 -10.72
C LYS A 362 -36.40 -7.26 -9.91
N VAL A 363 -35.24 -6.70 -9.54
CA VAL A 363 -34.27 -7.41 -8.69
C VAL A 363 -34.84 -7.61 -7.28
N ILE A 364 -35.50 -6.62 -6.71
CA ILE A 364 -36.19 -6.74 -5.41
C ILE A 364 -37.32 -7.77 -5.49
N ALA A 365 -38.08 -7.81 -6.61
CA ALA A 365 -39.13 -8.82 -6.78
C ALA A 365 -38.57 -10.26 -6.82
N GLU A 366 -37.39 -10.47 -7.43
CA GLU A 366 -36.68 -11.75 -7.38
C GLU A 366 -36.16 -12.08 -5.98
N GLU A 367 -35.55 -11.09 -5.29
CA GLU A 367 -35.01 -11.21 -3.93
C GLU A 367 -36.10 -11.61 -2.92
N ASN A 368 -37.30 -11.03 -3.03
CA ASN A 368 -38.45 -11.31 -2.15
C ASN A 368 -39.03 -12.73 -2.29
N LYS A 369 -38.54 -13.53 -3.23
CA LYS A 369 -38.87 -14.96 -3.30
C LYS A 369 -38.21 -15.79 -2.19
N LEU A 370 -37.23 -15.22 -1.53
CA LEU A 370 -36.40 -15.86 -0.50
C LEU A 370 -36.51 -15.13 0.84
N PRO A 371 -36.33 -15.79 1.98
CA PRO A 371 -36.23 -15.16 3.29
C PRO A 371 -34.87 -14.47 3.45
N PHE A 372 -34.74 -13.27 2.86
CA PHE A 372 -33.46 -12.58 2.71
C PHE A 372 -32.68 -12.43 4.03
N ASP A 373 -33.33 -11.88 5.06
CA ASP A 373 -32.68 -11.61 6.34
C ASP A 373 -32.26 -12.91 7.07
N GLU A 374 -33.08 -13.97 6.99
CA GLU A 374 -32.76 -15.27 7.59
C GLU A 374 -31.55 -15.90 6.97
N LEU A 375 -31.44 -15.86 5.62
CA LEU A 375 -30.29 -16.37 4.89
C LEU A 375 -29.01 -15.56 5.17
N VAL A 376 -29.13 -14.26 5.38
CA VAL A 376 -28.01 -13.41 5.81
C VAL A 376 -27.51 -13.82 7.19
N GLU A 377 -28.40 -14.02 8.17
CA GLU A 377 -28.01 -14.42 9.53
C GLU A 377 -27.42 -15.85 9.57
N GLU A 378 -27.99 -16.78 8.79
CA GLU A 378 -27.42 -18.12 8.63
C GLU A 378 -25.99 -18.09 8.06
N ALA A 379 -25.76 -17.30 7.01
CA ALA A 379 -24.42 -17.13 6.45
C ALA A 379 -23.45 -16.55 7.48
N LEU A 380 -23.87 -15.51 8.23
CA LEU A 380 -23.07 -14.92 9.30
C LEU A 380 -22.70 -15.92 10.40
N ALA A 381 -23.58 -16.87 10.71
CA ALA A 381 -23.30 -17.91 11.69
C ALA A 381 -22.16 -18.86 11.29
N THR A 382 -21.83 -18.94 9.98
CA THR A 382 -20.70 -19.74 9.48
C THR A 382 -19.34 -19.05 9.62
N MET A 383 -19.32 -17.77 10.03
CA MET A 383 -18.13 -16.92 9.99
C MET A 383 -16.99 -17.49 10.83
N LYS A 384 -15.84 -17.68 10.20
CA LYS A 384 -14.53 -17.95 10.80
C LYS A 384 -13.62 -16.74 10.57
N THR A 385 -12.68 -16.52 11.49
CA THR A 385 -11.75 -15.40 11.36
C THR A 385 -10.31 -15.89 11.46
N GLU A 386 -9.50 -15.52 10.48
CA GLU A 386 -8.07 -15.78 10.46
C GLU A 386 -7.29 -14.47 10.52
N ARG A 387 -6.24 -14.43 11.35
CA ARG A 387 -5.31 -13.31 11.39
C ARG A 387 -4.15 -13.59 10.45
N VAL A 388 -3.95 -12.72 9.50
CA VAL A 388 -2.87 -12.81 8.50
C VAL A 388 -1.87 -11.68 8.73
N HIS A 389 -0.59 -12.04 8.78
CA HIS A 389 0.52 -11.08 8.93
C HIS A 389 1.77 -11.63 8.26
N ILE A 390 2.72 -10.77 7.98
CA ILE A 390 4.09 -11.14 7.63
C ILE A 390 4.93 -11.16 8.90
N ASP A 391 5.59 -12.29 9.15
CA ASP A 391 6.50 -12.50 10.28
C ASP A 391 7.73 -11.57 10.21
#